data_646faaa41ac51c41ab3167ac71c7b305
#
_entry.id   646faaa41ac51c41ab3167ac71c7b305
#
_cell.length_a   1.000
_cell.length_b   1.000
_cell.length_c   1.000
_cell.angle_alpha   90.00
_cell.angle_beta   90.00
_cell.angle_gamma   90.00
#
_symmetry.space_group_name_H-M   'P 1'
#
loop_
_entity.id
_entity.type
_entity.pdbx_description
1 polymer ?
#
loop_
_entity_poly.entity_id
_entity_poly.type
_entity_poly.pdbx_seq_one_letter_code
_entity_poly.pdbx_strand_id
1 'polypeptide(L)'
;IGGAAFIDCNAISKITINAIKCIKMSSDNNRPAFVGAPITTVEFGPLATTIPDYAFYGCKTLTSITIPENITAIGGAAFQNCPNLTTVIFNARNCTVAHTILGDNITPAFNNPAITRVEFGPQVTNIPNYIFWGCKGITDIVFGPNIETIGQSAFYGCTSLNNITIPEGVTSIGGHA
;
A
#
# COMPACT_ATOMS: atom_id res chain seq x y z
N ILE A 1 13.12 10.75 7.65
CA ILE A 1 12.82 12.00 6.91
C ILE A 1 11.74 12.71 7.70
N GLY A 2 11.93 13.99 8.02
CA GLY A 2 10.96 14.81 8.76
C GLY A 2 9.70 15.11 7.96
N GLY A 3 8.61 15.48 8.65
CA GLY A 3 7.38 15.92 8.00
C GLY A 3 7.62 17.15 7.13
N ALA A 4 6.94 17.21 5.99
CA ALA A 4 7.04 18.27 4.98
C ALA A 4 8.47 18.52 4.44
N ALA A 5 9.36 17.51 4.52
CA ALA A 5 10.76 17.68 4.11
C ALA A 5 10.93 18.10 2.64
N PHE A 6 9.96 17.76 1.79
CA PHE A 6 9.95 18.09 0.35
C PHE A 6 8.68 18.86 -0.06
N ILE A 7 8.08 19.59 0.89
CA ILE A 7 6.96 20.47 0.57
C ILE A 7 7.43 21.52 -0.43
N ASP A 8 6.57 21.86 -1.38
CA ASP A 8 6.86 22.84 -2.44
C ASP A 8 8.03 22.47 -3.39
N CYS A 9 8.55 21.24 -3.31
CA CYS A 9 9.50 20.72 -4.29
C CYS A 9 8.76 20.37 -5.60
N ASN A 10 8.31 21.39 -6.33
CA ASN A 10 7.41 21.28 -7.48
C ASN A 10 8.04 20.64 -8.75
N ALA A 11 9.32 20.27 -8.70
CA ALA A 11 10.01 19.60 -9.80
C ALA A 11 10.31 18.11 -9.53
N ILE A 12 10.07 17.62 -8.32
CA ILE A 12 10.33 16.20 -7.99
C ILE A 12 9.21 15.32 -8.55
N SER A 13 9.50 14.59 -9.62
CA SER A 13 8.59 13.63 -10.23
C SER A 13 8.92 12.17 -9.93
N LYS A 14 10.19 11.88 -9.60
CA LYS A 14 10.68 10.53 -9.30
C LYS A 14 11.37 10.48 -7.95
N ILE A 15 11.08 9.42 -7.18
CA ILE A 15 11.75 9.13 -5.90
C ILE A 15 12.29 7.71 -5.95
N THR A 16 13.55 7.53 -5.53
CA THR A 16 14.15 6.22 -5.28
C THR A 16 14.50 6.10 -3.80
N ILE A 17 13.96 5.08 -3.14
CA ILE A 17 14.18 4.82 -1.72
C ILE A 17 15.12 3.63 -1.57
N ASN A 18 16.37 3.90 -1.19
CA ASN A 18 17.40 2.89 -0.93
C ASN A 18 17.64 2.66 0.57
N ALA A 19 16.89 3.36 1.43
CA ALA A 19 17.11 3.33 2.87
C ALA A 19 16.66 2.00 3.47
N ILE A 20 17.58 1.27 4.12
CA ILE A 20 17.33 -0.02 4.77
C ILE A 20 16.38 0.13 5.98
N LYS A 21 16.49 1.22 6.72
CA LYS A 21 15.75 1.45 7.97
C LYS A 21 15.13 2.85 8.00
N CYS A 22 14.46 3.25 6.95
CA CYS A 22 13.65 4.46 6.99
C CYS A 22 12.32 4.15 7.70
N ILE A 23 12.29 4.26 9.02
CA ILE A 23 11.11 3.93 9.84
C ILE A 23 10.12 5.09 9.95
N LYS A 24 10.46 6.29 9.47
CA LYS A 24 9.60 7.46 9.58
C LYS A 24 9.81 8.42 8.41
N MET A 25 8.74 8.76 7.70
CA MET A 25 8.72 9.78 6.63
C MET A 25 7.74 10.92 6.92
N SER A 26 7.14 10.93 8.11
CA SER A 26 6.22 11.95 8.58
C SER A 26 6.28 12.03 10.09
N SER A 27 5.95 13.17 10.66
CA SER A 27 5.73 13.28 12.12
C SER A 27 4.28 12.93 12.48
N ASP A 28 3.36 13.13 11.53
CA ASP A 28 1.92 12.92 11.65
C ASP A 28 1.26 13.02 10.26
N ASN A 29 -0.05 12.77 10.19
CA ASN A 29 -0.86 12.88 8.97
C ASN A 29 -0.97 14.32 8.43
N ASN A 30 -0.60 15.34 9.21
CA ASN A 30 -0.67 16.74 8.79
C ASN A 30 0.55 17.20 7.99
N ARG A 31 1.68 16.43 8.05
CA ARG A 31 2.93 16.81 7.38
C ARG A 31 3.65 15.62 6.75
N PRO A 32 3.04 14.93 5.76
CA PRO A 32 3.75 13.90 5.01
C PRO A 32 4.97 14.47 4.29
N ALA A 33 6.00 13.63 4.09
CA ALA A 33 7.27 14.12 3.54
C ALA A 33 7.14 14.73 2.14
N PHE A 34 6.24 14.18 1.31
CA PHE A 34 6.11 14.52 -0.13
C PHE A 34 4.76 15.14 -0.47
N VAL A 35 4.02 15.64 0.50
CA VAL A 35 2.73 16.28 0.23
C VAL A 35 2.92 17.46 -0.74
N GLY A 36 2.10 17.49 -1.80
CA GLY A 36 2.15 18.54 -2.82
C GLY A 36 3.21 18.36 -3.92
N ALA A 37 4.22 17.50 -3.71
CA ALA A 37 5.20 17.20 -4.76
C ALA A 37 4.53 16.40 -5.90
N PRO A 38 4.84 16.70 -7.19
CA PRO A 38 4.21 16.06 -8.35
C PRO A 38 4.84 14.68 -8.66
N ILE A 39 4.83 13.79 -7.66
CA ILE A 39 5.43 12.46 -7.76
C ILE A 39 4.61 11.57 -8.67
N THR A 40 5.22 11.10 -9.75
CA THR A 40 4.64 10.14 -10.68
C THR A 40 5.25 8.76 -10.56
N THR A 41 6.48 8.65 -10.04
CA THR A 41 7.24 7.41 -9.97
C THR A 41 7.89 7.24 -8.61
N VAL A 42 7.66 6.10 -7.99
CA VAL A 42 8.33 5.67 -6.76
C VAL A 42 9.01 4.33 -7.02
N GLU A 43 10.30 4.28 -6.74
CA GLU A 43 11.11 3.07 -6.80
C GLU A 43 11.68 2.73 -5.43
N PHE A 44 11.71 1.46 -5.11
CA PHE A 44 12.33 0.95 -3.89
C PHE A 44 13.57 0.15 -4.27
N GLY A 45 14.70 0.52 -3.71
CA GLY A 45 15.94 -0.22 -3.93
C GLY A 45 15.94 -1.57 -3.21
N PRO A 46 16.89 -2.46 -3.54
CA PRO A 46 16.89 -3.85 -3.09
C PRO A 46 17.05 -4.03 -1.57
N LEU A 47 17.52 -3.02 -0.89
CA LEU A 47 17.71 -3.03 0.57
C LEU A 47 16.57 -2.38 1.35
N ALA A 48 15.60 -1.75 0.67
CA ALA A 48 14.44 -1.17 1.33
C ALA A 48 13.49 -2.29 1.77
N THR A 49 13.26 -2.45 3.07
CA THR A 49 12.39 -3.51 3.61
C THR A 49 11.09 -2.98 4.19
N THR A 50 10.99 -1.67 4.38
CA THR A 50 9.82 -1.04 5.03
C THR A 50 9.41 0.22 4.30
N ILE A 51 8.10 0.40 4.14
CA ILE A 51 7.48 1.65 3.72
C ILE A 51 6.87 2.28 4.98
N PRO A 52 7.34 3.46 5.42
CA PRO A 52 6.88 4.08 6.66
C PRO A 52 5.42 4.57 6.63
N ASP A 53 4.87 4.85 7.82
CA ASP A 53 3.59 5.52 7.95
C ASP A 53 3.58 6.83 7.18
N TYR A 54 2.47 7.13 6.50
CA TYR A 54 2.23 8.34 5.71
C TYR A 54 3.28 8.64 4.63
N ALA A 55 4.12 7.68 4.23
CA ALA A 55 5.26 7.91 3.33
C ALA A 55 4.88 8.66 2.05
N PHE A 56 3.78 8.28 1.42
CA PHE A 56 3.26 8.87 0.16
C PHE A 56 1.83 9.40 0.32
N TYR A 57 1.44 9.72 1.54
CA TYR A 57 0.13 10.30 1.79
C TYR A 57 -0.08 11.58 0.96
N GLY A 58 -1.19 11.66 0.24
CA GLY A 58 -1.55 12.85 -0.52
C GLY A 58 -0.75 13.07 -1.81
N CYS A 59 -0.05 12.05 -2.33
CA CYS A 59 0.63 12.11 -3.63
C CYS A 59 -0.40 12.15 -4.76
N LYS A 60 -0.74 13.37 -5.20
CA LYS A 60 -1.87 13.61 -6.12
C LYS A 60 -1.60 13.16 -7.56
N THR A 61 -0.36 13.00 -7.96
CA THR A 61 0.04 12.68 -9.35
C THR A 61 0.45 11.22 -9.54
N LEU A 62 0.56 10.45 -8.45
CA LEU A 62 0.87 9.03 -8.50
C LEU A 62 -0.33 8.24 -9.05
N THR A 63 -0.14 7.52 -10.15
CA THR A 63 -1.20 6.75 -10.81
C THR A 63 -1.12 5.25 -10.56
N SER A 64 0.09 4.76 -10.31
CA SER A 64 0.35 3.35 -9.98
C SER A 64 1.49 3.22 -9.00
N ILE A 65 1.50 2.10 -8.26
CA ILE A 65 2.61 1.75 -7.37
C ILE A 65 2.93 0.27 -7.48
N THR A 66 4.22 -0.05 -7.54
CA THR A 66 4.72 -1.42 -7.40
C THR A 66 5.42 -1.58 -6.05
N ILE A 67 4.91 -2.48 -5.23
CA ILE A 67 5.51 -2.89 -3.97
C ILE A 67 6.42 -4.08 -4.25
N PRO A 68 7.76 -3.95 -4.17
CA PRO A 68 8.68 -5.00 -4.55
C PRO A 68 8.76 -6.14 -3.53
N GLU A 69 9.39 -7.23 -3.91
CA GLU A 69 9.43 -8.50 -3.15
C GLU A 69 10.13 -8.40 -1.79
N ASN A 70 11.05 -7.45 -1.64
CA ASN A 70 11.83 -7.24 -0.41
C ASN A 70 11.08 -6.47 0.70
N ILE A 71 9.91 -5.89 0.42
CA ILE A 71 9.12 -5.17 1.44
C ILE A 71 8.46 -6.19 2.39
N THR A 72 8.69 -6.00 3.68
CA THR A 72 8.12 -6.84 4.76
C THR A 72 7.06 -6.12 5.57
N ALA A 73 7.03 -4.80 5.53
CA ALA A 73 6.02 -3.99 6.21
C ALA A 73 5.70 -2.69 5.46
N ILE A 74 4.42 -2.31 5.49
CA ILE A 74 3.92 -1.04 4.98
C ILE A 74 3.15 -0.36 6.10
N GLY A 75 3.55 0.86 6.44
CA GLY A 75 2.94 1.63 7.50
C GLY A 75 1.54 2.14 7.17
N GLY A 76 0.81 2.55 8.20
CA GLY A 76 -0.52 3.09 8.07
C GLY A 76 -0.57 4.35 7.23
N ALA A 77 -1.65 4.52 6.47
CA ALA A 77 -1.88 5.65 5.58
C ALA A 77 -0.76 5.93 4.55
N ALA A 78 0.14 4.97 4.32
CA ALA A 78 1.29 5.17 3.43
C ALA A 78 0.88 5.69 2.04
N PHE A 79 -0.28 5.26 1.51
CA PHE A 79 -0.81 5.65 0.20
C PHE A 79 -2.24 6.19 0.26
N GLN A 80 -2.65 6.69 1.43
CA GLN A 80 -3.96 7.36 1.56
C GLN A 80 -3.98 8.71 0.83
N ASN A 81 -5.18 9.14 0.44
CA ASN A 81 -5.40 10.45 -0.23
C ASN A 81 -4.57 10.65 -1.51
N CYS A 82 -4.31 9.59 -2.25
CA CYS A 82 -3.71 9.63 -3.58
C CYS A 82 -4.83 9.51 -4.64
N PRO A 83 -5.49 10.61 -5.05
CA PRO A 83 -6.75 10.57 -5.80
C PRO A 83 -6.62 10.01 -7.22
N ASN A 84 -5.40 9.91 -7.74
CA ASN A 84 -5.13 9.35 -9.07
C ASN A 84 -4.47 7.96 -9.02
N LEU A 85 -4.22 7.41 -7.82
CA LEU A 85 -3.64 6.07 -7.67
C LEU A 85 -4.72 5.02 -7.94
N THR A 86 -4.72 4.47 -9.14
CA THR A 86 -5.71 3.50 -9.60
C THR A 86 -5.23 2.06 -9.57
N THR A 87 -3.91 1.84 -9.62
CA THR A 87 -3.34 0.51 -9.76
C THR A 87 -2.27 0.22 -8.71
N VAL A 88 -2.39 -0.93 -8.05
CA VAL A 88 -1.39 -1.45 -7.12
C VAL A 88 -0.89 -2.80 -7.62
N ILE A 89 0.43 -2.92 -7.85
CA ILE A 89 1.12 -4.18 -8.12
C ILE A 89 1.85 -4.58 -6.84
N PHE A 90 1.43 -5.67 -6.23
CA PHE A 90 1.95 -6.12 -4.95
C PHE A 90 2.77 -7.40 -5.12
N ASN A 91 4.11 -7.27 -5.06
CA ASN A 91 5.05 -8.38 -5.20
C ASN A 91 5.70 -8.78 -3.85
N ALA A 92 5.35 -8.10 -2.76
CA ALA A 92 5.98 -8.30 -1.46
C ALA A 92 5.74 -9.72 -0.93
N ARG A 93 6.79 -10.53 -0.94
CA ARG A 93 6.75 -11.97 -0.64
C ARG A 93 6.45 -12.26 0.82
N ASN A 94 7.05 -11.49 1.73
CA ASN A 94 7.00 -11.70 3.18
C ASN A 94 6.39 -10.50 3.92
N CYS A 95 5.52 -9.75 3.26
CA CYS A 95 4.85 -8.63 3.92
C CYS A 95 3.76 -9.16 4.85
N THR A 96 3.95 -8.97 6.15
CA THR A 96 3.00 -9.40 7.17
C THR A 96 2.23 -8.23 7.79
N VAL A 97 2.69 -7.00 7.59
CA VAL A 97 2.09 -5.79 8.14
C VAL A 97 1.81 -4.78 7.03
N ALA A 98 0.56 -4.36 6.90
CA ALA A 98 0.14 -3.32 5.96
C ALA A 98 -0.83 -2.32 6.61
N HIS A 99 -0.60 -2.03 7.88
CA HIS A 99 -1.39 -1.10 8.69
C HIS A 99 -0.59 -0.64 9.90
N THR A 100 -1.10 0.39 10.58
CA THR A 100 -0.63 0.81 11.89
C THR A 100 -1.79 0.78 12.88
N ILE A 101 -1.54 0.30 14.09
CA ILE A 101 -2.51 0.26 15.18
C ILE A 101 -2.13 1.34 16.20
N LEU A 102 -3.06 2.25 16.45
CA LEU A 102 -2.93 3.31 17.47
C LEU A 102 -4.12 3.21 18.43
N GLY A 103 -3.91 2.61 19.59
CA GLY A 103 -5.00 2.26 20.50
C GLY A 103 -5.98 1.29 19.81
N ASP A 104 -7.26 1.65 19.76
CA ASP A 104 -8.30 0.85 19.10
C ASP A 104 -8.46 1.16 17.60
N ASN A 105 -7.66 2.08 17.07
CA ASN A 105 -7.76 2.51 15.68
C ASN A 105 -6.78 1.77 14.78
N ILE A 106 -7.30 1.17 13.72
CA ILE A 106 -6.50 0.57 12.66
C ILE A 106 -6.42 1.56 11.50
N THR A 107 -5.19 1.86 11.07
CA THR A 107 -4.92 2.71 9.92
C THR A 107 -4.31 1.87 8.81
N PRO A 108 -5.09 1.47 7.79
CA PRO A 108 -4.59 0.66 6.67
C PRO A 108 -3.59 1.42 5.81
N ALA A 109 -2.71 0.70 5.11
CA ALA A 109 -1.75 1.29 4.19
C ALA A 109 -2.40 2.00 2.99
N PHE A 110 -3.49 1.41 2.45
CA PHE A 110 -4.13 1.81 1.20
C PHE A 110 -5.59 2.26 1.35
N ASN A 111 -6.09 2.70 2.41
CA ASN A 111 -7.49 3.17 2.46
C ASN A 111 -7.72 4.32 1.44
N ASN A 112 -7.88 3.95 0.17
CA ASN A 112 -7.94 4.86 -0.97
C ASN A 112 -9.03 4.42 -1.98
N PRO A 113 -10.14 5.18 -2.11
CA PRO A 113 -11.25 4.84 -2.99
C PRO A 113 -10.94 4.96 -4.49
N ALA A 114 -9.81 5.59 -4.87
CA ALA A 114 -9.41 5.70 -6.28
C ALA A 114 -8.83 4.40 -6.83
N ILE A 115 -8.36 3.48 -5.98
CA ILE A 115 -7.80 2.21 -6.43
C ILE A 115 -8.91 1.37 -7.06
N THR A 116 -8.72 0.97 -8.31
CA THR A 116 -9.65 0.14 -9.07
C THR A 116 -9.10 -1.25 -9.36
N ARG A 117 -7.76 -1.39 -9.46
CA ARG A 117 -7.09 -2.63 -9.79
C ARG A 117 -5.99 -2.97 -8.80
N VAL A 118 -5.96 -4.22 -8.37
CA VAL A 118 -4.88 -4.80 -7.56
C VAL A 118 -4.38 -6.07 -8.23
N GLU A 119 -3.06 -6.20 -8.34
CA GLU A 119 -2.41 -7.38 -8.87
C GLU A 119 -1.38 -7.92 -7.88
N PHE A 120 -1.51 -9.18 -7.51
CA PHE A 120 -0.56 -9.88 -6.66
C PHE A 120 0.42 -10.70 -7.51
N GLY A 121 1.71 -10.47 -7.30
CA GLY A 121 2.77 -11.13 -8.05
C GLY A 121 2.92 -12.62 -7.73
N PRO A 122 3.68 -13.32 -8.56
CA PRO A 122 3.76 -14.80 -8.51
C PRO A 122 4.44 -15.35 -7.26
N GLN A 123 5.20 -14.54 -6.53
CA GLN A 123 5.89 -14.98 -5.31
C GLN A 123 5.13 -14.65 -4.02
N VAL A 124 3.97 -14.00 -4.12
CA VAL A 124 3.16 -13.64 -2.96
C VAL A 124 2.39 -14.87 -2.50
N THR A 125 2.55 -15.23 -1.22
CA THR A 125 1.82 -16.33 -0.59
C THR A 125 0.81 -15.86 0.44
N ASN A 126 1.01 -14.65 0.99
CA ASN A 126 0.17 -14.09 2.03
C ASN A 126 -0.31 -12.68 1.67
N ILE A 127 -1.61 -12.45 1.76
CA ILE A 127 -2.19 -11.10 1.67
C ILE A 127 -2.32 -10.55 3.10
N PRO A 128 -1.67 -9.42 3.42
CA PRO A 128 -1.65 -8.88 4.78
C PRO A 128 -3.03 -8.48 5.30
N ASN A 129 -3.20 -8.51 6.62
CA ASN A 129 -4.39 -7.99 7.28
C ASN A 129 -4.62 -6.51 6.92
N TYR A 130 -5.87 -6.11 6.71
CA TYR A 130 -6.34 -4.74 6.50
C TYR A 130 -5.74 -4.01 5.31
N ILE A 131 -4.97 -4.66 4.44
CA ILE A 131 -4.16 -3.98 3.41
C ILE A 131 -4.98 -3.05 2.51
N PHE A 132 -6.15 -3.48 2.03
CA PHE A 132 -7.08 -2.71 1.18
C PHE A 132 -8.40 -2.37 1.88
N TRP A 133 -8.41 -2.35 3.21
CA TRP A 133 -9.61 -1.98 3.96
C TRP A 133 -10.12 -0.61 3.53
N GLY A 134 -11.40 -0.54 3.13
CA GLY A 134 -12.05 0.71 2.71
C GLY A 134 -11.69 1.19 1.30
N CYS A 135 -10.98 0.39 0.50
CA CYS A 135 -10.72 0.69 -0.90
C CYS A 135 -11.98 0.44 -1.75
N LYS A 136 -12.96 1.33 -1.62
CA LYS A 136 -14.30 1.19 -2.21
C LYS A 136 -14.33 1.08 -3.73
N GLY A 137 -13.31 1.58 -4.43
CA GLY A 137 -13.23 1.62 -5.88
C GLY A 137 -12.73 0.31 -6.52
N ILE A 138 -12.21 -0.64 -5.75
CA ILE A 138 -11.67 -1.88 -6.32
C ILE A 138 -12.76 -2.67 -7.04
N THR A 139 -12.52 -2.92 -8.33
CA THR A 139 -13.38 -3.72 -9.21
C THR A 139 -12.66 -4.96 -9.73
N ASP A 140 -11.32 -4.96 -9.73
CA ASP A 140 -10.50 -6.00 -10.33
C ASP A 140 -9.35 -6.41 -9.39
N ILE A 141 -9.32 -7.70 -9.05
CA ILE A 141 -8.24 -8.32 -8.27
C ILE A 141 -7.69 -9.48 -9.06
N VAL A 142 -6.39 -9.41 -9.37
CA VAL A 142 -5.63 -10.50 -9.98
C VAL A 142 -4.77 -11.16 -8.91
N PHE A 143 -5.15 -12.36 -8.51
CA PHE A 143 -4.35 -13.15 -7.58
C PHE A 143 -3.19 -13.84 -8.30
N GLY A 144 -2.02 -13.84 -7.65
CA GLY A 144 -0.90 -14.67 -8.05
C GLY A 144 -1.20 -16.17 -7.82
N PRO A 145 -0.49 -17.07 -8.50
CA PRO A 145 -0.76 -18.51 -8.45
C PRO A 145 -0.43 -19.17 -7.10
N ASN A 146 0.34 -18.50 -6.26
CA ASN A 146 0.85 -19.07 -5.01
C ASN A 146 0.23 -18.48 -3.74
N ILE A 147 -0.92 -17.78 -3.86
CA ILE A 147 -1.62 -17.25 -2.68
C ILE A 147 -2.17 -18.41 -1.84
N GLU A 148 -1.75 -18.46 -0.59
CA GLU A 148 -2.15 -19.46 0.41
C GLU A 148 -3.06 -18.87 1.48
N THR A 149 -2.87 -17.59 1.83
CA THR A 149 -3.64 -16.95 2.89
C THR A 149 -4.13 -15.55 2.50
N ILE A 150 -5.38 -15.25 2.89
CA ILE A 150 -5.96 -13.91 2.79
C ILE A 150 -6.20 -13.41 4.21
N GLY A 151 -5.56 -12.30 4.57
CA GLY A 151 -5.59 -11.75 5.92
C GLY A 151 -6.94 -11.21 6.36
N GLN A 152 -7.08 -11.01 7.66
CA GLN A 152 -8.29 -10.43 8.28
C GLN A 152 -8.58 -9.06 7.65
N SER A 153 -9.84 -8.83 7.27
CA SER A 153 -10.33 -7.57 6.70
C SER A 153 -9.51 -7.03 5.54
N ALA A 154 -8.81 -7.91 4.80
CA ALA A 154 -7.90 -7.50 3.72
C ALA A 154 -8.60 -6.66 2.64
N PHE A 155 -9.85 -6.96 2.32
CA PHE A 155 -10.70 -6.27 1.33
C PHE A 155 -12.01 -5.77 1.93
N TYR A 156 -12.08 -5.65 3.26
CA TYR A 156 -13.30 -5.16 3.93
C TYR A 156 -13.71 -3.79 3.39
N GLY A 157 -14.97 -3.66 2.97
CA GLY A 157 -15.50 -2.41 2.45
C GLY A 157 -15.11 -2.10 1.00
N CYS A 158 -14.57 -3.05 0.24
CA CYS A 158 -14.37 -2.93 -1.21
C CYS A 158 -15.71 -3.07 -1.94
N THR A 159 -16.58 -2.08 -1.80
CA THR A 159 -18.01 -2.16 -2.18
C THR A 159 -18.27 -2.19 -3.69
N SER A 160 -17.29 -1.89 -4.53
CA SER A 160 -17.38 -2.00 -5.99
C SER A 160 -16.96 -3.37 -6.53
N LEU A 161 -16.44 -4.25 -5.67
CA LEU A 161 -16.02 -5.59 -6.07
C LEU A 161 -17.22 -6.50 -6.26
N ASN A 162 -17.56 -6.78 -7.51
CA ASN A 162 -18.76 -7.58 -7.84
C ASN A 162 -18.45 -9.06 -8.03
N ASN A 163 -17.24 -9.39 -8.43
CA ASN A 163 -16.80 -10.75 -8.68
C ASN A 163 -15.39 -10.97 -8.14
N ILE A 164 -15.16 -12.13 -7.55
CA ILE A 164 -13.84 -12.56 -7.08
C ILE A 164 -13.72 -14.07 -7.29
N THR A 165 -12.57 -14.50 -7.80
CA THR A 165 -12.23 -15.92 -7.89
C THR A 165 -11.10 -16.19 -6.91
N ILE A 166 -11.37 -16.96 -5.88
CA ILE A 166 -10.36 -17.36 -4.90
C ILE A 166 -9.49 -18.48 -5.50
N PRO A 167 -8.16 -18.34 -5.52
CA PRO A 167 -7.26 -19.38 -6.04
C PRO A 167 -7.39 -20.71 -5.29
N GLU A 168 -7.20 -21.82 -5.99
CA GLU A 168 -7.28 -23.18 -5.41
C GLU A 168 -6.28 -23.41 -4.27
N GLY A 169 -5.13 -22.72 -4.30
CA GLY A 169 -4.08 -22.82 -3.26
C GLY A 169 -4.43 -22.15 -1.94
N VAL A 170 -5.53 -21.38 -1.86
CA VAL A 170 -5.89 -20.66 -0.63
C VAL A 170 -6.39 -21.64 0.44
N THR A 171 -5.67 -21.70 1.55
CA THR A 171 -5.97 -22.57 2.70
C THR A 171 -6.62 -21.82 3.86
N SER A 172 -6.52 -20.50 3.90
CA SER A 172 -7.09 -19.69 4.98
C SER A 172 -7.56 -18.31 4.50
N ILE A 173 -8.73 -17.91 4.99
CA ILE A 173 -9.31 -16.57 4.78
C ILE A 173 -9.68 -16.03 6.16
N GLY A 174 -9.11 -14.87 6.50
CA GLY A 174 -9.36 -14.19 7.77
C GLY A 174 -10.78 -13.64 7.88
N GLY A 175 -11.21 -13.38 9.10
CA GLY A 175 -12.53 -12.80 9.34
C GLY A 175 -12.70 -11.46 8.61
N HIS A 176 -13.89 -11.26 8.01
CA HIS A 176 -14.22 -10.03 7.26
C HIS A 176 -13.29 -9.69 6.07
N ALA A 177 -12.54 -10.66 5.57
CA ALA A 177 -11.59 -10.45 4.46
C ALA A 177 -12.22 -9.91 3.16
#